data_9f5da84919b1afa45ef084bf6570806d
#
_entry.id   9f5da84919b1afa45ef084bf6570806d
#
_cell.length_a   1.000
_cell.length_b   1.000
_cell.length_c   1.000
_cell.angle_alpha   90.00
_cell.angle_beta   90.00
_cell.angle_gamma   90.00
#
_symmetry.space_group_name_H-M   'P 1'
#
loop_
_entity.id
_entity.type
_entity.pdbx_description
1 polymer ?
#
loop_
_entity_poly.entity_id
_entity_poly.type
_entity_poly.pdbx_seq_one_letter_code
_entity_poly.pdbx_strand_id
1 'polypeptide(L)'
;MDRKLKVGVLGATGMVGQRVLSLLENHPWYEVVVVAASPNSAGKRYEDAVGGRWKMTTPMPKAYKDLIVMNVNDVDAVAKEVDFVFSAVDMTKDEIKAIEEAYAKTETPVVSNNSAHRWTKDVPMVVPEINPEHFAIIESQKKRLGTKRGFIAVKPNCSIQSYAPVLNAWKEFEPEEVVVTTYQAISGAGKTFKDWPEMEGNIIPFIGGEEEKSEKEPLRIWGHIEGDEIVPATSPKITCQCVRVPVLNGHTAAVFVRFKNKPSKEELIKKLVEYKGEPQELNLPSAPKQFIQYLTEDNRPQVSLDVDFENGMGVSVGRLREDTIYDYKFIGLSHNTLRGAAGGALLCAEYLTAKNFIQAK
;
A
#
# COMPACT_ATOMS: atom_id res chain seq x y z
N MET A 1 19.15 -14.53 8.33
CA MET A 1 18.02 -15.26 9.00
C MET A 1 18.33 -16.74 8.92
N ASP A 2 18.17 -17.45 10.03
CA ASP A 2 18.46 -18.89 10.09
C ASP A 2 17.41 -19.73 9.32
N ARG A 3 16.19 -19.19 9.13
CA ARG A 3 15.11 -19.74 8.32
C ARG A 3 14.25 -18.64 7.71
N LYS A 4 13.48 -18.96 6.67
CA LYS A 4 12.41 -18.10 6.20
C LYS A 4 11.31 -17.97 7.27
N LEU A 5 10.72 -16.79 7.39
CA LEU A 5 9.55 -16.58 8.25
C LEU A 5 8.31 -17.21 7.61
N LYS A 6 7.53 -17.90 8.42
CA LYS A 6 6.27 -18.51 8.02
C LYS A 6 5.16 -17.47 7.95
N VAL A 7 4.51 -17.36 6.81
CA VAL A 7 3.52 -16.33 6.54
C VAL A 7 2.14 -16.92 6.29
N GLY A 8 1.13 -16.28 6.87
CA GLY A 8 -0.26 -16.50 6.52
C GLY A 8 -0.82 -15.33 5.68
N VAL A 9 -1.68 -15.65 4.73
CA VAL A 9 -2.40 -14.64 3.94
C VAL A 9 -3.89 -14.75 4.27
N LEU A 10 -4.42 -13.73 4.96
CA LEU A 10 -5.84 -13.61 5.31
C LEU A 10 -6.58 -12.91 4.17
N GLY A 11 -7.68 -13.47 3.70
CA GLY A 11 -8.38 -12.99 2.49
C GLY A 11 -7.69 -13.47 1.20
N ALA A 12 -7.03 -14.62 1.24
CA ALA A 12 -6.21 -15.16 0.16
C ALA A 12 -6.92 -15.35 -1.18
N THR A 13 -8.24 -15.51 -1.20
CA THR A 13 -9.04 -15.72 -2.41
C THR A 13 -9.45 -14.43 -3.12
N GLY A 14 -9.31 -13.27 -2.48
CA GLY A 14 -9.57 -11.96 -3.06
C GLY A 14 -8.40 -11.45 -3.93
N MET A 15 -8.63 -10.42 -4.74
CA MET A 15 -7.62 -9.89 -5.68
C MET A 15 -6.32 -9.46 -4.97
N VAL A 16 -6.39 -8.77 -3.84
CA VAL A 16 -5.22 -8.33 -3.09
C VAL A 16 -4.48 -9.51 -2.48
N GLY A 17 -5.20 -10.48 -1.90
CA GLY A 17 -4.61 -11.72 -1.36
C GLY A 17 -3.89 -12.52 -2.45
N GLN A 18 -4.50 -12.68 -3.63
CA GLN A 18 -3.87 -13.32 -4.79
C GLN A 18 -2.60 -12.58 -5.22
N ARG A 19 -2.61 -11.23 -5.20
CA ARG A 19 -1.41 -10.42 -5.52
C ARG A 19 -0.31 -10.64 -4.49
N VAL A 20 -0.63 -10.67 -3.20
CA VAL A 20 0.33 -10.97 -2.14
C VAL A 20 0.97 -12.34 -2.35
N LEU A 21 0.15 -13.37 -2.64
CA LEU A 21 0.65 -14.73 -2.93
C LEU A 21 1.58 -14.76 -4.15
N SER A 22 1.24 -14.04 -5.23
CA SER A 22 2.10 -13.94 -6.40
C SER A 22 3.46 -13.31 -6.08
N LEU A 23 3.50 -12.30 -5.22
CA LEU A 23 4.74 -11.62 -4.82
C LEU A 23 5.58 -12.45 -3.85
N LEU A 24 4.96 -13.34 -3.09
CA LEU A 24 5.63 -14.21 -2.13
C LEU A 24 6.21 -15.49 -2.78
N GLU A 25 5.88 -15.75 -4.04
CA GLU A 25 6.50 -16.86 -4.77
C GLU A 25 8.02 -16.64 -4.84
N ASN A 26 8.78 -17.60 -4.28
CA ASN A 26 10.25 -17.55 -4.19
C ASN A 26 10.81 -16.33 -3.42
N HIS A 27 10.03 -15.71 -2.54
CA HIS A 27 10.52 -14.60 -1.73
C HIS A 27 11.72 -15.05 -0.86
N PRO A 28 12.82 -14.27 -0.77
CA PRO A 28 14.03 -14.70 -0.06
C PRO A 28 13.84 -14.87 1.45
N TRP A 29 12.95 -14.10 2.07
CA TRP A 29 12.76 -14.05 3.52
C TRP A 29 11.50 -14.76 4.02
N TYR A 30 10.51 -14.98 3.16
CA TYR A 30 9.18 -15.44 3.55
C TYR A 30 8.78 -16.73 2.85
N GLU A 31 8.02 -17.57 3.55
CA GLU A 31 7.39 -18.78 3.06
C GLU A 31 5.91 -18.78 3.43
N VAL A 32 5.03 -18.85 2.45
CA VAL A 32 3.60 -18.98 2.70
C VAL A 32 3.28 -20.40 3.14
N VAL A 33 2.75 -20.53 4.35
CA VAL A 33 2.34 -21.81 4.94
C VAL A 33 0.83 -21.87 5.18
N VAL A 34 0.16 -20.73 5.25
CA VAL A 34 -1.30 -20.64 5.44
C VAL A 34 -1.93 -19.71 4.42
N VAL A 35 -2.98 -20.19 3.79
CA VAL A 35 -3.96 -19.38 3.05
C VAL A 35 -5.29 -19.45 3.81
N ALA A 36 -5.83 -18.31 4.22
CA ALA A 36 -7.07 -18.25 4.97
C ALA A 36 -8.10 -17.34 4.28
N ALA A 37 -9.36 -17.72 4.35
CA ALA A 37 -10.45 -16.99 3.72
C ALA A 37 -11.76 -17.18 4.53
N SER A 38 -12.87 -16.70 3.96
CA SER A 38 -14.19 -16.84 4.59
C SER A 38 -14.56 -18.32 4.83
N PRO A 39 -15.50 -18.61 5.76
CA PRO A 39 -16.01 -19.98 6.02
C PRO A 39 -16.44 -20.72 4.75
N ASN A 40 -16.96 -20.02 3.74
CA ASN A 40 -17.40 -20.62 2.47
C ASN A 40 -16.25 -21.24 1.64
N SER A 41 -15.04 -20.77 1.84
CA SER A 41 -13.82 -21.24 1.16
C SER A 41 -13.04 -22.23 2.00
N ALA A 42 -13.23 -22.25 3.31
CA ALA A 42 -12.50 -23.09 4.26
C ALA A 42 -12.69 -24.59 3.97
N GLY A 43 -11.62 -25.37 4.18
CA GLY A 43 -11.59 -26.82 3.95
C GLY A 43 -11.37 -27.24 2.49
N LYS A 44 -11.39 -26.31 1.54
CA LYS A 44 -11.11 -26.59 0.11
C LYS A 44 -9.63 -26.41 -0.19
N ARG A 45 -9.13 -27.10 -1.21
CA ARG A 45 -7.82 -26.76 -1.80
C ARG A 45 -7.88 -25.30 -2.32
N TYR A 46 -6.78 -24.58 -2.24
CA TYR A 46 -6.74 -23.17 -2.64
C TYR A 46 -7.17 -22.97 -4.11
N GLU A 47 -6.68 -23.83 -5.03
CA GLU A 47 -7.07 -23.77 -6.45
C GLU A 47 -8.59 -23.92 -6.63
N ASP A 48 -9.21 -24.84 -5.89
CA ASP A 48 -10.65 -25.08 -5.93
C ASP A 48 -11.44 -23.93 -5.28
N ALA A 49 -10.94 -23.36 -4.17
CA ALA A 49 -11.55 -22.22 -3.50
C ALA A 49 -11.52 -20.97 -4.35
N VAL A 50 -10.46 -20.73 -5.11
CA VAL A 50 -10.36 -19.65 -6.10
C VAL A 50 -11.29 -19.90 -7.28
N GLY A 51 -11.39 -21.15 -7.75
CA GLY A 51 -12.42 -21.62 -8.67
C GLY A 51 -12.53 -20.79 -9.96
N GLY A 52 -11.44 -20.56 -10.70
CA GLY A 52 -11.43 -19.78 -11.93
C GLY A 52 -11.46 -18.24 -11.73
N ARG A 53 -11.49 -17.76 -10.48
CA ARG A 53 -11.45 -16.33 -10.13
C ARG A 53 -10.01 -15.82 -9.91
N TRP A 54 -9.02 -16.52 -10.44
CA TRP A 54 -7.65 -16.02 -10.44
C TRP A 54 -7.54 -14.79 -11.34
N LYS A 55 -7.16 -13.65 -10.78
CA LYS A 55 -7.20 -12.34 -11.44
C LYS A 55 -5.83 -11.80 -11.83
N MET A 56 -4.78 -12.56 -11.53
CA MET A 56 -3.42 -12.16 -11.89
C MET A 56 -3.11 -12.55 -13.34
N THR A 57 -2.26 -11.79 -14.00
CA THR A 57 -1.73 -12.09 -15.33
C THR A 57 -0.73 -13.25 -15.31
N THR A 58 -0.05 -13.46 -14.17
CA THR A 58 0.83 -14.60 -13.94
C THR A 58 0.03 -15.83 -13.50
N PRO A 59 0.47 -17.06 -13.82
CA PRO A 59 -0.17 -18.27 -13.32
C PRO A 59 -0.19 -18.32 -11.79
N MET A 60 -1.18 -19.02 -11.23
CA MET A 60 -1.20 -19.31 -9.79
C MET A 60 0.05 -20.11 -9.40
N PRO A 61 0.80 -19.68 -8.37
CA PRO A 61 1.98 -20.38 -7.92
C PRO A 61 1.69 -21.84 -7.55
N LYS A 62 2.46 -22.76 -8.11
CA LYS A 62 2.24 -24.21 -7.91
C LYS A 62 2.30 -24.59 -6.42
N ALA A 63 3.19 -23.98 -5.66
CA ALA A 63 3.38 -24.24 -4.24
C ALA A 63 2.13 -24.02 -3.38
N TYR A 64 1.17 -23.19 -3.86
CA TYR A 64 0.00 -22.82 -3.07
C TYR A 64 -1.29 -23.53 -3.48
N LYS A 65 -1.32 -24.14 -4.67
CA LYS A 65 -2.52 -24.75 -5.25
C LYS A 65 -3.20 -25.77 -4.34
N ASP A 66 -2.39 -26.60 -3.68
CA ASP A 66 -2.82 -27.72 -2.85
C ASP A 66 -2.98 -27.36 -1.36
N LEU A 67 -2.63 -26.12 -0.96
CA LEU A 67 -2.85 -25.69 0.41
C LEU A 67 -4.35 -25.72 0.74
N ILE A 68 -4.68 -26.28 1.89
CA ILE A 68 -6.07 -26.27 2.37
C ILE A 68 -6.37 -24.89 2.94
N VAL A 69 -7.41 -24.26 2.45
CA VAL A 69 -7.86 -22.95 2.92
C VAL A 69 -8.37 -23.07 4.35
N MET A 70 -7.77 -22.33 5.27
CA MET A 70 -8.24 -22.24 6.65
C MET A 70 -9.35 -21.20 6.77
N ASN A 71 -10.22 -21.38 7.76
CA ASN A 71 -11.19 -20.35 8.10
C ASN A 71 -10.47 -19.18 8.78
N VAL A 72 -10.64 -18.00 8.27
CA VAL A 72 -9.99 -16.79 8.81
C VAL A 72 -10.42 -16.49 10.26
N ASN A 73 -11.59 -16.96 10.66
CA ASN A 73 -12.10 -16.80 12.04
C ASN A 73 -11.50 -17.79 13.04
N ASP A 74 -10.80 -18.83 12.58
CA ASP A 74 -10.11 -19.80 13.45
C ASP A 74 -8.73 -19.24 13.83
N VAL A 75 -8.74 -18.10 14.50
CA VAL A 75 -7.56 -17.26 14.78
C VAL A 75 -6.45 -18.04 15.43
N ASP A 76 -6.73 -18.80 16.50
CA ASP A 76 -5.72 -19.57 17.22
C ASP A 76 -5.09 -20.68 16.35
N ALA A 77 -5.88 -21.31 15.50
CA ALA A 77 -5.39 -22.37 14.61
C ALA A 77 -4.44 -21.80 13.57
N VAL A 78 -4.80 -20.68 12.94
CA VAL A 78 -3.94 -19.96 11.97
C VAL A 78 -2.69 -19.44 12.65
N ALA A 79 -2.83 -18.80 13.81
CA ALA A 79 -1.72 -18.18 14.53
C ALA A 79 -0.62 -19.15 14.96
N LYS A 80 -0.96 -20.42 15.23
CA LYS A 80 0.02 -21.47 15.57
C LYS A 80 0.98 -21.81 14.44
N GLU A 81 0.53 -21.67 13.21
CA GLU A 81 1.29 -22.09 12.01
C GLU A 81 2.22 -21.00 11.48
N VAL A 82 2.00 -19.74 11.86
CA VAL A 82 2.65 -18.58 11.22
C VAL A 82 3.46 -17.72 12.19
N ASP A 83 4.46 -17.04 11.67
CA ASP A 83 5.21 -16.02 12.41
C ASP A 83 4.50 -14.65 12.35
N PHE A 84 3.85 -14.33 11.23
CA PHE A 84 3.01 -13.15 11.01
C PHE A 84 2.00 -13.37 9.88
N VAL A 85 1.09 -12.43 9.68
CA VAL A 85 0.09 -12.50 8.62
C VAL A 85 0.01 -11.21 7.80
N PHE A 86 -0.29 -11.35 6.51
CA PHE A 86 -0.85 -10.28 5.69
C PHE A 86 -2.37 -10.32 5.75
N SER A 87 -3.01 -9.17 5.97
CA SER A 87 -4.46 -9.06 5.99
C SER A 87 -4.99 -8.31 4.76
N ALA A 88 -5.86 -8.99 4.02
CA ALA A 88 -6.62 -8.46 2.88
C ALA A 88 -8.05 -9.00 2.92
N VAL A 89 -8.63 -9.10 4.11
CA VAL A 89 -9.99 -9.60 4.32
C VAL A 89 -11.04 -8.60 3.79
N ASP A 90 -12.16 -9.12 3.32
CA ASP A 90 -13.29 -8.35 2.83
C ASP A 90 -14.47 -8.52 3.80
N MET A 91 -14.61 -7.59 4.70
CA MET A 91 -15.61 -7.55 5.79
C MET A 91 -15.96 -6.09 6.08
N THR A 92 -16.89 -5.84 6.99
CA THR A 92 -17.15 -4.50 7.52
C THR A 92 -15.93 -3.97 8.28
N LYS A 93 -15.80 -2.65 8.39
CA LYS A 93 -14.65 -2.05 9.11
C LYS A 93 -14.52 -2.53 10.56
N ASP A 94 -15.65 -2.72 11.25
CA ASP A 94 -15.65 -3.17 12.64
C ASP A 94 -15.24 -4.63 12.76
N GLU A 95 -15.69 -5.49 11.85
CA GLU A 95 -15.25 -6.89 11.79
C GLU A 95 -13.76 -6.98 11.47
N ILE A 96 -13.26 -6.16 10.53
CA ILE A 96 -11.81 -6.12 10.21
C ILE A 96 -11.01 -5.69 11.44
N LYS A 97 -11.43 -4.65 12.16
CA LYS A 97 -10.76 -4.23 13.39
C LYS A 97 -10.72 -5.35 14.41
N ALA A 98 -11.86 -6.00 14.64
CA ALA A 98 -11.96 -7.08 15.61
C ALA A 98 -11.06 -8.26 15.28
N ILE A 99 -11.06 -8.71 14.01
CA ILE A 99 -10.27 -9.88 13.62
C ILE A 99 -8.77 -9.59 13.59
N GLU A 100 -8.35 -8.40 13.09
CA GLU A 100 -6.93 -8.02 13.10
C GLU A 100 -6.40 -7.86 14.52
N GLU A 101 -7.18 -7.30 15.45
CA GLU A 101 -6.80 -7.27 16.88
C GLU A 101 -6.77 -8.66 17.51
N ALA A 102 -7.69 -9.56 17.13
CA ALA A 102 -7.67 -10.94 17.60
C ALA A 102 -6.37 -11.64 17.20
N TYR A 103 -5.93 -11.52 15.93
CA TYR A 103 -4.63 -12.04 15.49
C TYR A 103 -3.46 -11.40 16.26
N ALA A 104 -3.44 -10.09 16.41
CA ALA A 104 -2.38 -9.42 17.17
C ALA A 104 -2.30 -9.93 18.62
N LYS A 105 -3.45 -10.15 19.28
CA LYS A 105 -3.52 -10.69 20.66
C LYS A 105 -3.00 -12.12 20.80
N THR A 106 -2.90 -12.89 19.71
CA THR A 106 -2.22 -14.21 19.70
C THR A 106 -0.71 -14.10 19.50
N GLU A 107 -0.13 -12.93 19.70
CA GLU A 107 1.29 -12.63 19.45
C GLU A 107 1.70 -12.78 17.98
N THR A 108 0.72 -12.60 17.07
CA THR A 108 0.93 -12.67 15.62
C THR A 108 0.86 -11.27 15.01
N PRO A 109 1.97 -10.68 14.56
CA PRO A 109 1.95 -9.40 13.85
C PRO A 109 1.06 -9.44 12.61
N VAL A 110 0.34 -8.36 12.35
CA VAL A 110 -0.56 -8.18 11.21
C VAL A 110 -0.06 -7.02 10.35
N VAL A 111 0.25 -7.29 9.09
CA VAL A 111 0.52 -6.25 8.09
C VAL A 111 -0.70 -6.15 7.18
N SER A 112 -1.43 -5.04 7.29
CA SER A 112 -2.77 -4.93 6.71
C SER A 112 -2.82 -4.02 5.47
N ASN A 113 -3.55 -4.48 4.46
CA ASN A 113 -3.97 -3.69 3.30
C ASN A 113 -5.28 -2.93 3.56
N ASN A 114 -6.00 -3.27 4.62
CA ASN A 114 -7.33 -2.75 4.90
C ASN A 114 -7.28 -1.31 5.45
N SER A 115 -8.36 -0.58 5.27
CA SER A 115 -8.48 0.79 5.74
C SER A 115 -8.99 0.91 7.18
N ALA A 116 -9.42 -0.19 7.80
CA ALA A 116 -10.12 -0.17 9.09
C ALA A 116 -9.30 0.46 10.22
N HIS A 117 -8.01 0.14 10.31
CA HIS A 117 -7.12 0.65 11.34
C HIS A 117 -6.31 1.89 10.96
N ARG A 118 -6.47 2.45 9.75
CA ARG A 118 -5.65 3.60 9.31
C ARG A 118 -5.73 4.82 10.23
N TRP A 119 -6.86 4.97 10.95
CA TRP A 119 -7.10 6.07 11.89
C TRP A 119 -7.10 5.65 13.35
N THR A 120 -6.75 4.40 13.65
CA THR A 120 -6.52 3.98 15.04
C THR A 120 -5.25 4.67 15.55
N LYS A 121 -5.34 5.34 16.69
CA LYS A 121 -4.33 6.30 17.16
C LYS A 121 -2.91 5.75 17.22
N ASP A 122 -2.76 4.51 17.67
CA ASP A 122 -1.50 3.81 17.88
C ASP A 122 -1.19 2.74 16.80
N VAL A 123 -1.89 2.77 15.68
CA VAL A 123 -1.58 1.92 14.52
C VAL A 123 -0.80 2.74 13.50
N PRO A 124 0.45 2.35 13.17
CA PRO A 124 1.24 3.05 12.18
C PRO A 124 0.68 2.80 10.77
N MET A 125 0.44 3.88 10.03
CA MET A 125 0.13 3.89 8.61
C MET A 125 1.37 4.38 7.86
N VAL A 126 2.05 3.49 7.13
CA VAL A 126 3.41 3.75 6.67
C VAL A 126 3.59 3.53 5.17
N VAL A 127 4.30 4.47 4.56
CA VAL A 127 5.06 4.29 3.32
C VAL A 127 6.53 4.22 3.73
N PRO A 128 7.19 3.05 3.65
CA PRO A 128 8.50 2.86 4.26
C PRO A 128 9.59 3.83 3.79
N GLU A 129 9.45 4.39 2.60
CA GLU A 129 10.36 5.40 2.07
C GLU A 129 10.08 6.81 2.62
N ILE A 130 8.96 7.03 3.32
CA ILE A 130 8.52 8.38 3.75
C ILE A 130 8.56 8.55 5.27
N ASN A 131 7.90 7.65 6.00
CA ASN A 131 7.65 7.80 7.43
C ASN A 131 7.89 6.51 8.23
N PRO A 132 9.03 5.81 8.04
CA PRO A 132 9.30 4.57 8.75
C PRO A 132 9.42 4.76 10.28
N GLU A 133 9.74 5.97 10.74
CA GLU A 133 9.81 6.33 12.16
C GLU A 133 8.47 6.15 12.88
N HIS A 134 7.33 6.18 12.16
CA HIS A 134 6.03 5.90 12.74
C HIS A 134 5.88 4.46 13.27
N PHE A 135 6.70 3.52 12.84
CA PHE A 135 6.70 2.18 13.40
C PHE A 135 7.08 2.14 14.89
N ALA A 136 7.74 3.19 15.42
CA ALA A 136 8.04 3.27 16.85
C ALA A 136 6.78 3.27 17.74
N ILE A 137 5.60 3.68 17.21
CA ILE A 137 4.33 3.66 17.95
C ILE A 137 3.86 2.24 18.30
N ILE A 138 4.41 1.21 17.62
CA ILE A 138 4.09 -0.20 17.89
C ILE A 138 4.28 -0.55 19.35
N GLU A 139 5.24 0.04 20.05
CA GLU A 139 5.46 -0.22 21.46
C GLU A 139 4.29 0.28 22.34
N SER A 140 3.68 1.40 21.99
CA SER A 140 2.45 1.88 22.65
C SER A 140 1.25 0.99 22.32
N GLN A 141 1.15 0.55 21.06
CA GLN A 141 0.10 -0.38 20.65
C GLN A 141 0.20 -1.72 21.39
N LYS A 142 1.39 -2.31 21.55
CA LYS A 142 1.61 -3.54 22.30
C LYS A 142 1.15 -3.41 23.74
N LYS A 143 1.44 -2.27 24.41
CA LYS A 143 0.95 -2.00 25.76
C LYS A 143 -0.57 -2.01 25.82
N ARG A 144 -1.24 -1.36 24.89
CA ARG A 144 -2.71 -1.35 24.80
C ARG A 144 -3.30 -2.72 24.56
N LEU A 145 -2.69 -3.51 23.66
CA LEU A 145 -3.16 -4.86 23.33
C LEU A 145 -2.79 -5.91 24.37
N GLY A 146 -1.84 -5.61 25.26
CA GLY A 146 -1.30 -6.58 26.22
C GLY A 146 -0.40 -7.63 25.59
N THR A 147 0.28 -7.30 24.49
CA THR A 147 1.13 -8.20 23.71
C THR A 147 2.61 -7.88 23.87
N LYS A 148 3.47 -8.85 23.54
CA LYS A 148 4.92 -8.68 23.46
C LYS A 148 5.42 -8.61 22.03
N ARG A 149 4.75 -9.34 21.13
CA ARG A 149 5.12 -9.48 19.71
C ARG A 149 4.03 -8.99 18.78
N GLY A 150 2.76 -9.23 19.13
CA GLY A 150 1.62 -8.94 18.30
C GLY A 150 1.35 -7.45 18.17
N PHE A 151 1.14 -7.00 16.95
CA PHE A 151 0.77 -5.64 16.58
C PHE A 151 0.10 -5.61 15.22
N ILE A 152 -0.46 -4.47 14.86
CA ILE A 152 -1.03 -4.17 13.55
C ILE A 152 -0.26 -2.99 12.95
N ALA A 153 0.18 -3.13 11.71
CA ALA A 153 0.69 -2.05 10.88
C ALA A 153 -0.08 -2.02 9.57
N VAL A 154 -0.40 -0.83 9.06
CA VAL A 154 -1.21 -0.68 7.85
C VAL A 154 -0.48 0.14 6.80
N LYS A 155 -0.75 -0.17 5.54
CA LYS A 155 -0.35 0.69 4.43
C LYS A 155 -1.47 1.69 4.10
N PRO A 156 -1.15 2.88 3.57
CA PRO A 156 -2.15 3.89 3.20
C PRO A 156 -2.90 3.53 1.91
N ASN A 157 -3.81 4.40 1.52
CA ASN A 157 -4.58 4.31 0.28
C ASN A 157 -3.68 4.22 -0.96
N CYS A 158 -4.16 3.51 -1.99
CA CYS A 158 -3.41 3.30 -3.22
C CYS A 158 -3.29 4.57 -4.08
N SER A 159 -4.29 5.45 -4.09
CA SER A 159 -4.30 6.64 -4.95
C SER A 159 -3.22 7.65 -4.57
N ILE A 160 -2.92 7.78 -3.28
CA ILE A 160 -1.93 8.76 -2.81
C ILE A 160 -0.50 8.44 -3.24
N GLN A 161 -0.22 7.19 -3.61
CA GLN A 161 1.12 6.76 -4.04
C GLN A 161 1.60 7.45 -5.32
N SER A 162 0.68 7.98 -6.12
CA SER A 162 1.02 8.71 -7.35
C SER A 162 1.47 10.15 -7.12
N TYR A 163 1.27 10.71 -5.90
CA TYR A 163 1.63 12.11 -5.63
C TYR A 163 2.24 12.38 -4.24
N ALA A 164 1.86 11.64 -3.20
CA ALA A 164 2.40 11.87 -1.86
C ALA A 164 3.92 11.65 -1.77
N PRO A 165 4.53 10.61 -2.41
CA PRO A 165 5.98 10.49 -2.47
C PRO A 165 6.67 11.67 -3.17
N VAL A 166 6.04 12.21 -4.21
CA VAL A 166 6.55 13.38 -4.95
C VAL A 166 6.57 14.61 -4.06
N LEU A 167 5.46 14.91 -3.39
CA LEU A 167 5.38 16.04 -2.46
C LEU A 167 6.34 15.86 -1.27
N ASN A 168 6.55 14.62 -0.83
CA ASN A 168 7.52 14.34 0.23
C ASN A 168 8.96 14.62 -0.20
N ALA A 169 9.33 14.32 -1.45
CA ALA A 169 10.64 14.68 -1.99
C ALA A 169 10.88 16.20 -2.00
N TRP A 170 9.81 16.97 -2.01
CA TRP A 170 9.81 18.44 -2.01
C TRP A 170 9.51 19.06 -0.64
N LYS A 171 9.45 18.27 0.43
CA LYS A 171 9.03 18.71 1.77
C LYS A 171 9.84 19.91 2.28
N GLU A 172 11.12 20.01 1.95
CA GLU A 172 11.97 21.13 2.38
C GLU A 172 11.55 22.49 1.81
N PHE A 173 10.83 22.50 0.69
CA PHE A 173 10.28 23.71 0.07
C PHE A 173 8.92 24.13 0.66
N GLU A 174 8.44 23.38 1.63
CA GLU A 174 7.18 23.60 2.34
C GLU A 174 5.97 23.76 1.37
N PRO A 175 5.47 22.65 0.74
CA PRO A 175 4.19 22.71 0.03
C PRO A 175 3.08 23.20 0.96
N GLU A 176 2.30 24.21 0.52
CA GLU A 176 1.24 24.83 1.32
C GLU A 176 -0.17 24.50 0.83
N GLU A 177 -0.37 24.52 -0.48
CA GLU A 177 -1.66 24.24 -1.12
C GLU A 177 -1.46 23.25 -2.27
N VAL A 178 -2.28 22.22 -2.28
CA VAL A 178 -2.22 21.14 -3.28
C VAL A 178 -3.61 20.83 -3.80
N VAL A 179 -3.78 20.88 -5.11
CA VAL A 179 -5.01 20.46 -5.79
C VAL A 179 -4.68 19.19 -6.57
N VAL A 180 -5.45 18.14 -6.33
CA VAL A 180 -5.22 16.82 -6.94
C VAL A 180 -6.48 16.35 -7.64
N THR A 181 -6.33 15.85 -8.88
CA THR A 181 -7.34 15.01 -9.51
C THR A 181 -6.72 13.64 -9.76
N THR A 182 -7.31 12.59 -9.20
CA THR A 182 -6.84 11.22 -9.43
C THR A 182 -7.70 10.53 -10.50
N TYR A 183 -7.02 9.84 -11.42
CA TYR A 183 -7.62 8.98 -12.44
C TYR A 183 -7.33 7.52 -12.04
N GLN A 184 -8.34 6.85 -11.47
CA GLN A 184 -8.14 5.59 -10.77
C GLN A 184 -8.60 4.37 -11.58
N ALA A 185 -7.71 3.40 -11.72
CA ALA A 185 -7.92 2.14 -12.42
C ALA A 185 -8.99 1.27 -11.76
N ILE A 186 -9.66 0.43 -12.56
CA ILE A 186 -10.76 -0.44 -12.13
C ILE A 186 -10.33 -1.56 -11.18
N SER A 187 -9.06 -2.02 -11.24
CA SER A 187 -8.52 -3.01 -10.31
C SER A 187 -8.48 -2.51 -8.87
N GLY A 188 -8.51 -1.19 -8.63
CA GLY A 188 -8.70 -0.61 -7.31
C GLY A 188 -10.05 -0.94 -6.67
N ALA A 189 -11.05 -1.30 -7.45
CA ALA A 189 -12.34 -1.85 -7.01
C ALA A 189 -12.36 -3.39 -6.96
N GLY A 190 -11.22 -4.05 -7.12
CA GLY A 190 -11.13 -5.52 -7.18
C GLY A 190 -11.72 -6.12 -8.46
N LYS A 191 -11.88 -5.34 -9.52
CA LYS A 191 -12.53 -5.73 -10.78
C LYS A 191 -11.58 -5.71 -11.98
N THR A 192 -11.92 -6.50 -12.97
CA THR A 192 -11.36 -6.47 -14.30
C THR A 192 -12.42 -5.99 -15.30
N PHE A 193 -12.07 -5.74 -16.56
CA PHE A 193 -13.08 -5.42 -17.59
C PHE A 193 -14.09 -6.55 -17.81
N LYS A 194 -13.69 -7.80 -17.58
CA LYS A 194 -14.60 -8.95 -17.61
C LYS A 194 -15.67 -8.87 -16.51
N ASP A 195 -15.29 -8.38 -15.33
CA ASP A 195 -16.19 -8.23 -14.18
C ASP A 195 -17.02 -6.93 -14.28
N TRP A 196 -16.55 -5.97 -15.05
CA TRP A 196 -17.15 -4.63 -15.15
C TRP A 196 -17.04 -4.05 -16.56
N PRO A 197 -17.72 -4.68 -17.57
CA PRO A 197 -17.63 -4.26 -18.96
C PRO A 197 -18.15 -2.84 -19.22
N GLU A 198 -19.05 -2.32 -18.38
CA GLU A 198 -19.61 -0.96 -18.50
C GLU A 198 -18.57 0.14 -18.28
N MET A 199 -17.38 -0.21 -17.81
CA MET A 199 -16.27 0.72 -17.68
C MET A 199 -15.55 0.96 -19.01
N GLU A 200 -15.70 0.11 -20.01
CA GLU A 200 -15.10 0.35 -21.32
C GLU A 200 -15.70 1.62 -21.94
N GLY A 201 -14.83 2.59 -22.24
CA GLY A 201 -15.24 3.88 -22.81
C GLY A 201 -15.98 4.81 -21.82
N ASN A 202 -15.98 4.53 -20.51
CA ASN A 202 -16.72 5.27 -19.50
C ASN A 202 -15.82 5.88 -18.43
N ILE A 203 -16.25 7.00 -17.85
CA ILE A 203 -15.64 7.68 -16.71
C ILE A 203 -16.69 7.89 -15.62
N ILE A 204 -16.40 7.48 -14.38
CA ILE A 204 -17.29 7.73 -13.24
C ILE A 204 -16.63 8.78 -12.35
N PRO A 205 -17.26 9.97 -12.14
CA PRO A 205 -16.68 11.10 -11.41
C PRO A 205 -16.84 10.97 -9.88
N PHE A 206 -16.99 9.74 -9.37
CA PHE A 206 -17.19 9.48 -7.95
C PHE A 206 -16.66 8.10 -7.57
N ILE A 207 -15.88 8.07 -6.48
CA ILE A 207 -15.42 6.85 -5.81
C ILE A 207 -15.65 7.04 -4.32
N GLY A 208 -16.53 6.25 -3.72
CA GLY A 208 -16.98 6.43 -2.34
C GLY A 208 -15.83 6.52 -1.32
N GLY A 209 -15.73 7.65 -0.62
CA GLY A 209 -14.73 7.89 0.43
C GLY A 209 -13.28 8.06 -0.05
N GLU A 210 -13.00 8.07 -1.35
CA GLU A 210 -11.62 8.20 -1.85
C GLU A 210 -11.08 9.64 -1.73
N GLU A 211 -11.91 10.64 -1.93
CA GLU A 211 -11.50 12.05 -1.80
C GLU A 211 -11.05 12.35 -0.37
N GLU A 212 -11.82 11.96 0.63
CA GLU A 212 -11.45 12.14 2.04
C GLU A 212 -10.14 11.44 2.40
N LYS A 213 -9.92 10.21 1.92
CA LYS A 213 -8.65 9.49 2.13
C LYS A 213 -7.49 10.23 1.45
N SER A 214 -7.70 10.68 0.22
CA SER A 214 -6.69 11.38 -0.57
C SER A 214 -6.28 12.73 0.04
N GLU A 215 -7.20 13.40 0.72
CA GLU A 215 -6.94 14.66 1.42
C GLU A 215 -6.28 14.48 2.78
N LYS A 216 -6.66 13.44 3.55
CA LYS A 216 -6.27 13.29 4.95
C LYS A 216 -5.11 12.32 5.17
N GLU A 217 -5.01 11.22 4.42
CA GLU A 217 -3.98 10.22 4.67
C GLU A 217 -2.55 10.75 4.46
N PRO A 218 -2.24 11.61 3.46
CA PRO A 218 -0.92 12.22 3.36
C PRO A 218 -0.55 13.02 4.61
N LEU A 219 -1.49 13.74 5.22
CA LEU A 219 -1.26 14.50 6.44
C LEU A 219 -0.90 13.60 7.64
N ARG A 220 -1.52 12.42 7.73
CA ARG A 220 -1.17 11.45 8.76
C ARG A 220 0.22 10.86 8.53
N ILE A 221 0.60 10.60 7.27
CA ILE A 221 1.95 10.13 6.90
C ILE A 221 3.02 11.17 7.26
N TRP A 222 2.74 12.46 7.06
CA TRP A 222 3.63 13.57 7.41
C TRP A 222 3.48 14.05 8.85
N GLY A 223 2.65 13.37 9.63
CA GLY A 223 2.47 13.63 11.05
C GLY A 223 3.67 13.24 11.90
N HIS A 224 3.48 13.17 13.18
CA HIS A 224 4.50 12.76 14.15
C HIS A 224 3.88 11.98 15.29
N ILE A 225 4.70 11.27 16.05
CA ILE A 225 4.29 10.58 17.27
C ILE A 225 4.29 11.59 18.41
N GLU A 226 3.16 11.69 19.11
CA GLU A 226 3.02 12.47 20.35
C GLU A 226 2.39 11.57 21.42
N GLY A 227 3.16 11.23 22.45
CA GLY A 227 2.72 10.25 23.45
C GLY A 227 2.39 8.89 22.82
N ASP A 228 1.13 8.48 22.96
CA ASP A 228 0.63 7.18 22.50
C ASP A 228 -0.18 7.28 21.19
N GLU A 229 -0.01 8.34 20.43
CA GLU A 229 -0.77 8.54 19.19
C GLU A 229 0.06 9.18 18.07
N ILE A 230 -0.38 8.98 16.85
CA ILE A 230 0.15 9.67 15.67
C ILE A 230 -0.75 10.87 15.40
N VAL A 231 -0.19 12.07 15.55
CA VAL A 231 -0.85 13.35 15.28
C VAL A 231 -0.60 13.74 13.83
N PRO A 232 -1.65 13.95 13.01
CA PRO A 232 -1.49 14.36 11.63
C PRO A 232 -0.86 15.75 11.50
N ALA A 233 -0.12 15.99 10.43
CA ALA A 233 0.34 17.31 10.04
C ALA A 233 -0.87 18.20 9.67
N THR A 234 -0.69 19.51 9.82
CA THR A 234 -1.73 20.53 9.50
C THR A 234 -1.52 21.19 8.13
N SER A 235 -0.42 20.90 7.48
CA SER A 235 0.00 21.40 6.15
C SER A 235 0.62 20.24 5.35
N PRO A 236 0.50 20.29 3.99
CA PRO A 236 -0.22 21.25 3.17
C PRO A 236 -1.75 21.14 3.29
N LYS A 237 -2.48 22.15 2.81
CA LYS A 237 -3.92 22.01 2.52
C LYS A 237 -4.07 21.25 1.23
N ILE A 238 -4.83 20.16 1.26
CA ILE A 238 -5.06 19.30 0.10
C ILE A 238 -6.55 19.28 -0.22
N THR A 239 -6.90 19.50 -1.47
CA THR A 239 -8.23 19.17 -2.00
C THR A 239 -8.09 18.18 -3.14
N CYS A 240 -8.96 17.18 -3.17
CA CYS A 240 -8.86 16.09 -4.12
C CYS A 240 -10.20 15.79 -4.78
N GLN A 241 -10.14 15.49 -6.09
CA GLN A 241 -11.25 14.91 -6.83
C GLN A 241 -10.83 13.54 -7.38
N CYS A 242 -11.64 12.50 -7.14
CA CYS A 242 -11.32 11.14 -7.52
C CYS A 242 -12.25 10.64 -8.62
N VAL A 243 -11.65 10.26 -9.75
CA VAL A 243 -12.36 9.80 -10.95
C VAL A 243 -11.98 8.37 -11.28
N ARG A 244 -12.96 7.49 -11.51
CA ARG A 244 -12.73 6.15 -12.05
C ARG A 244 -12.62 6.21 -13.56
N VAL A 245 -11.55 5.65 -14.10
CA VAL A 245 -11.25 5.65 -15.54
C VAL A 245 -11.14 4.23 -16.10
N PRO A 246 -11.33 4.02 -17.43
CA PRO A 246 -11.30 2.71 -18.07
C PRO A 246 -9.86 2.23 -18.28
N VAL A 247 -9.12 2.08 -17.20
CA VAL A 247 -7.75 1.57 -17.14
C VAL A 247 -7.72 0.39 -16.18
N LEU A 248 -7.03 -0.69 -16.54
CA LEU A 248 -7.00 -1.89 -15.71
C LEU A 248 -6.17 -1.67 -14.45
N ASN A 249 -4.92 -1.23 -14.59
CA ASN A 249 -3.99 -0.95 -13.49
C ASN A 249 -3.34 0.43 -13.70
N GLY A 250 -2.90 1.05 -12.60
CA GLY A 250 -2.22 2.33 -12.62
C GLY A 250 -3.16 3.49 -12.22
N HIS A 251 -2.81 4.16 -11.12
CA HIS A 251 -3.47 5.40 -10.70
C HIS A 251 -2.60 6.58 -11.12
N THR A 252 -3.19 7.46 -11.91
CA THR A 252 -2.57 8.72 -12.35
C THR A 252 -3.12 9.87 -11.52
N ALA A 253 -2.28 10.84 -11.17
CA ALA A 253 -2.68 12.07 -10.52
C ALA A 253 -2.25 13.29 -11.33
N ALA A 254 -3.17 14.22 -11.57
CA ALA A 254 -2.88 15.56 -12.02
C ALA A 254 -2.82 16.47 -10.79
N VAL A 255 -1.68 17.12 -10.56
CA VAL A 255 -1.39 17.83 -9.32
C VAL A 255 -0.95 19.26 -9.61
N PHE A 256 -1.51 20.21 -8.84
CA PHE A 256 -1.09 21.61 -8.79
C PHE A 256 -0.59 21.88 -7.38
N VAL A 257 0.54 22.58 -7.25
CA VAL A 257 1.18 22.81 -5.95
C VAL A 257 1.66 24.24 -5.82
N ARG A 258 1.42 24.83 -4.65
CA ARG A 258 2.01 26.09 -4.19
C ARG A 258 2.96 25.81 -3.04
N PHE A 259 4.12 26.45 -3.07
CA PHE A 259 5.14 26.34 -2.04
C PHE A 259 5.24 27.65 -1.25
N LYS A 260 5.60 27.54 0.00
CA LYS A 260 6.00 28.70 0.80
C LYS A 260 7.33 29.26 0.31
N ASN A 261 8.26 28.38 -0.04
CA ASN A 261 9.58 28.69 -0.57
C ASN A 261 9.66 28.15 -2.00
N LYS A 262 9.19 28.92 -2.99
CA LYS A 262 9.16 28.46 -4.39
C LYS A 262 10.56 28.08 -4.88
N PRO A 263 10.81 26.78 -5.18
CA PRO A 263 12.07 26.32 -5.75
C PRO A 263 12.12 26.55 -7.26
N SER A 264 13.31 26.39 -7.84
CA SER A 264 13.43 26.24 -9.30
C SER A 264 12.94 24.86 -9.75
N LYS A 265 12.58 24.73 -11.02
CA LYS A 265 12.20 23.47 -11.63
C LYS A 265 13.34 22.43 -11.56
N GLU A 266 14.56 22.89 -11.74
CA GLU A 266 15.78 22.08 -11.69
C GLU A 266 15.99 21.47 -10.29
N GLU A 267 15.76 22.25 -9.23
CA GLU A 267 15.82 21.77 -7.85
C GLU A 267 14.76 20.70 -7.59
N LEU A 268 13.52 20.92 -8.07
CA LEU A 268 12.44 19.96 -7.95
C LEU A 268 12.79 18.62 -8.64
N ILE A 269 13.28 18.68 -9.89
CA ILE A 269 13.68 17.47 -10.63
C ILE A 269 14.82 16.75 -9.90
N LYS A 270 15.83 17.48 -9.44
CA LYS A 270 16.96 16.90 -8.71
C LYS A 270 16.48 16.14 -7.47
N LYS A 271 15.56 16.73 -6.68
CA LYS A 271 15.00 16.06 -5.50
C LYS A 271 14.25 14.77 -5.84
N LEU A 272 13.58 14.70 -6.98
CA LEU A 272 12.89 13.47 -7.41
C LEU A 272 13.88 12.36 -7.76
N VAL A 273 14.88 12.66 -8.59
CA VAL A 273 15.79 11.61 -9.09
C VAL A 273 16.82 11.16 -8.05
N GLU A 274 17.15 12.01 -7.09
CA GLU A 274 18.07 11.69 -5.99
C GLU A 274 17.35 11.10 -4.77
N TYR A 275 15.99 11.03 -4.77
CA TYR A 275 15.24 10.60 -3.61
C TYR A 275 15.54 9.13 -3.26
N LYS A 276 15.94 8.92 -2.01
CA LYS A 276 16.14 7.59 -1.41
C LYS A 276 15.54 7.58 -0.02
N GLY A 277 14.88 6.47 0.31
CA GLY A 277 14.42 6.19 1.65
C GLY A 277 15.21 5.04 2.30
N GLU A 278 14.94 4.75 3.55
CA GLU A 278 15.59 3.64 4.27
C GLU A 278 15.45 2.27 3.56
N PRO A 279 14.33 1.94 2.88
CA PRO A 279 14.24 0.68 2.14
C PRO A 279 15.33 0.48 1.09
N GLN A 280 15.73 1.55 0.39
CA GLN A 280 16.82 1.51 -0.60
C GLN A 280 18.19 1.37 0.09
N GLU A 281 18.40 2.04 1.21
CA GLU A 281 19.63 1.95 2.01
C GLU A 281 19.82 0.56 2.61
N LEU A 282 18.72 -0.06 3.07
CA LEU A 282 18.69 -1.42 3.62
C LEU A 282 18.71 -2.51 2.54
N ASN A 283 18.63 -2.14 1.26
CA ASN A 283 18.53 -3.07 0.12
C ASN A 283 17.43 -4.13 0.35
N LEU A 284 16.23 -3.70 0.76
CA LEU A 284 15.12 -4.62 0.99
C LEU A 284 14.71 -5.31 -0.32
N PRO A 285 14.30 -6.60 -0.28
CA PRO A 285 14.05 -7.38 -1.49
C PRO A 285 13.04 -6.77 -2.48
N SER A 286 11.98 -6.12 -1.97
CA SER A 286 10.95 -5.48 -2.78
C SER A 286 11.16 -3.97 -2.97
N ALA A 287 12.22 -3.40 -2.40
CA ALA A 287 12.49 -1.98 -2.57
C ALA A 287 12.90 -1.68 -4.02
N PRO A 288 12.30 -0.67 -4.67
CA PRO A 288 12.75 -0.21 -5.96
C PRO A 288 14.18 0.36 -5.83
N LYS A 289 15.02 0.12 -6.81
CA LYS A 289 16.38 0.70 -6.83
C LYS A 289 16.32 2.22 -7.01
N GLN A 290 15.41 2.67 -7.85
CA GLN A 290 15.06 4.07 -8.04
C GLN A 290 13.58 4.25 -7.67
N PHE A 291 13.32 4.98 -6.58
CA PHE A 291 11.94 5.11 -6.09
C PHE A 291 11.10 6.02 -7.00
N ILE A 292 11.64 7.16 -7.41
CA ILE A 292 10.94 8.12 -8.27
C ILE A 292 11.76 8.34 -9.54
N GLN A 293 11.14 8.16 -10.72
CA GLN A 293 11.72 8.60 -11.98
C GLN A 293 11.06 9.88 -12.48
N TYR A 294 11.86 10.73 -13.14
CA TYR A 294 11.36 11.89 -13.85
C TYR A 294 11.47 11.68 -15.36
N LEU A 295 10.35 11.89 -16.07
CA LEU A 295 10.22 11.71 -17.51
C LEU A 295 10.14 13.09 -18.17
N THR A 296 10.94 13.29 -19.21
CA THR A 296 11.08 14.58 -19.89
C THR A 296 10.15 14.74 -21.08
N GLU A 297 9.62 13.63 -21.59
CA GLU A 297 8.74 13.62 -22.76
C GLU A 297 7.38 14.26 -22.43
N ASP A 298 6.87 15.06 -23.36
CA ASP A 298 5.63 15.80 -23.17
C ASP A 298 4.37 14.94 -23.02
N ASN A 299 4.40 13.69 -23.43
CA ASN A 299 3.29 12.76 -23.35
C ASN A 299 3.47 11.66 -22.28
N ARG A 300 4.38 11.84 -21.32
CA ARG A 300 4.68 10.89 -20.23
C ARG A 300 4.43 11.51 -18.85
N PRO A 301 4.05 10.71 -17.82
CA PRO A 301 3.91 9.24 -17.85
C PRO A 301 2.63 8.77 -18.53
N GLN A 302 2.71 7.58 -19.13
CA GLN A 302 1.56 6.85 -19.68
C GLN A 302 1.42 5.52 -18.94
N VAL A 303 0.18 5.12 -18.62
CA VAL A 303 -0.06 3.86 -17.90
C VAL A 303 0.56 2.67 -18.61
N SER A 304 0.34 2.55 -19.93
CA SER A 304 0.82 1.41 -20.72
C SER A 304 2.34 1.31 -20.85
N LEU A 305 3.07 2.39 -20.55
CA LEU A 305 4.54 2.46 -20.68
C LEU A 305 5.26 2.50 -19.34
N ASP A 306 4.62 3.05 -18.31
CA ASP A 306 5.32 3.48 -17.09
C ASP A 306 4.80 2.83 -15.82
N VAL A 307 3.65 2.14 -15.85
CA VAL A 307 3.02 1.59 -14.65
C VAL A 307 3.89 0.53 -13.98
N ASP A 308 4.68 -0.22 -14.76
CA ASP A 308 5.53 -1.30 -14.28
C ASP A 308 6.98 -0.85 -13.94
N PHE A 309 7.24 0.46 -13.89
CA PHE A 309 8.55 0.98 -13.49
C PHE A 309 8.97 0.39 -12.14
N GLU A 310 10.21 -0.14 -12.08
CA GLU A 310 10.75 -0.86 -10.91
C GLU A 310 9.80 -2.00 -10.45
N ASN A 311 9.33 -2.81 -11.41
CA ASN A 311 8.36 -3.89 -11.18
C ASN A 311 7.05 -3.40 -10.50
N GLY A 312 6.61 -2.17 -10.82
CA GLY A 312 5.43 -1.53 -10.26
C GLY A 312 5.61 -1.00 -8.83
N MET A 313 6.85 -0.96 -8.33
CA MET A 313 7.16 -0.42 -7.01
C MET A 313 7.70 1.02 -7.07
N GLY A 314 8.04 1.53 -8.25
CA GLY A 314 8.44 2.91 -8.46
C GLY A 314 7.26 3.85 -8.72
N VAL A 315 7.55 5.14 -8.70
CA VAL A 315 6.64 6.24 -9.03
C VAL A 315 7.19 7.00 -10.23
N SER A 316 6.36 7.19 -11.25
CA SER A 316 6.74 7.92 -12.47
C SER A 316 6.16 9.32 -12.43
N VAL A 317 7.00 10.33 -12.66
CA VAL A 317 6.62 11.75 -12.67
C VAL A 317 7.01 12.37 -13.99
N GLY A 318 6.12 13.15 -14.57
CA GLY A 318 6.40 13.92 -15.77
C GLY A 318 5.55 15.19 -15.84
N ARG A 319 5.69 15.92 -16.91
CA ARG A 319 4.93 17.15 -17.14
C ARG A 319 5.10 18.21 -16.05
N LEU A 320 6.23 18.23 -15.35
CA LEU A 320 6.53 19.26 -14.37
C LEU A 320 6.80 20.59 -15.10
N ARG A 321 5.99 21.58 -14.83
CA ARG A 321 6.03 22.90 -15.46
C ARG A 321 5.40 23.95 -14.57
N GLU A 322 5.74 25.20 -14.78
CA GLU A 322 5.10 26.33 -14.12
C GLU A 322 3.59 26.37 -14.40
N ASP A 323 2.85 26.84 -13.43
CA ASP A 323 1.41 27.06 -13.52
C ASP A 323 1.06 28.54 -13.45
N THR A 324 -0.12 28.90 -13.95
CA THR A 324 -0.60 30.30 -13.99
C THR A 324 -1.28 30.75 -12.68
N ILE A 325 -1.71 29.80 -11.83
CA ILE A 325 -2.42 30.06 -10.57
C ILE A 325 -1.58 29.60 -9.39
N TYR A 326 -1.03 28.37 -9.49
CA TYR A 326 -0.10 27.78 -8.52
C TYR A 326 1.35 28.00 -8.97
N ASP A 327 2.32 27.49 -8.20
CA ASP A 327 3.72 27.60 -8.62
C ASP A 327 4.06 26.59 -9.72
N TYR A 328 3.65 25.32 -9.51
CA TYR A 328 3.91 24.23 -10.44
C TYR A 328 2.73 23.27 -10.57
N LYS A 329 2.74 22.53 -11.68
CA LYS A 329 1.86 21.40 -11.91
C LYS A 329 2.63 20.24 -12.53
N PHE A 330 2.18 19.01 -12.22
CA PHE A 330 2.81 17.79 -12.72
C PHE A 330 1.81 16.65 -12.86
N ILE A 331 2.23 15.56 -13.48
CA ILE A 331 1.51 14.29 -13.54
C ILE A 331 2.34 13.23 -12.82
N GLY A 332 1.72 12.51 -11.91
CA GLY A 332 2.29 11.36 -11.23
C GLY A 332 1.55 10.08 -11.57
N LEU A 333 2.24 8.94 -11.58
CA LEU A 333 1.70 7.61 -11.85
C LEU A 333 2.32 6.59 -10.92
N SER A 334 1.49 5.72 -10.34
CA SER A 334 1.94 4.55 -9.57
C SER A 334 1.06 3.33 -9.84
N HIS A 335 1.61 2.14 -9.65
CA HIS A 335 0.85 0.89 -9.78
C HIS A 335 0.00 0.66 -8.53
N ASN A 336 -1.32 0.71 -8.69
CA ASN A 336 -2.27 0.67 -7.56
C ASN A 336 -2.34 -0.67 -6.82
N THR A 337 -2.11 -1.80 -7.48
CA THR A 337 -2.16 -3.14 -6.84
C THR A 337 -0.79 -3.63 -6.36
N LEU A 338 0.31 -3.06 -6.85
CA LEU A 338 1.68 -3.32 -6.40
C LEU A 338 2.10 -2.26 -5.37
N ARG A 339 2.70 -1.14 -5.77
CA ARG A 339 3.05 -0.05 -4.84
C ARG A 339 1.88 0.34 -3.93
N GLY A 340 0.70 0.50 -4.52
CA GLY A 340 -0.51 0.96 -3.84
C GLY A 340 -1.18 -0.08 -2.93
N ALA A 341 -0.85 -1.37 -3.04
CA ALA A 341 -1.49 -2.43 -2.25
C ALA A 341 -0.49 -3.50 -1.80
N ALA A 342 -0.50 -4.67 -2.43
CA ALA A 342 0.24 -5.86 -1.98
C ALA A 342 1.75 -5.62 -1.89
N GLY A 343 2.36 -4.97 -2.87
CA GLY A 343 3.79 -4.66 -2.87
C GLY A 343 4.17 -3.69 -1.76
N GLY A 344 3.34 -2.66 -1.52
CA GLY A 344 3.54 -1.72 -0.42
C GLY A 344 3.44 -2.40 0.96
N ALA A 345 2.49 -3.33 1.14
CA ALA A 345 2.39 -4.12 2.36
C ALA A 345 3.59 -5.05 2.54
N LEU A 346 4.04 -5.69 1.45
CA LEU A 346 5.22 -6.54 1.48
C LEU A 346 6.47 -5.75 1.89
N LEU A 347 6.68 -4.57 1.33
CA LEU A 347 7.79 -3.69 1.71
C LEU A 347 7.71 -3.24 3.18
N CYS A 348 6.51 -2.97 3.71
CA CYS A 348 6.32 -2.73 5.15
C CYS A 348 6.76 -3.94 5.98
N ALA A 349 6.36 -5.16 5.60
CA ALA A 349 6.75 -6.38 6.30
C ALA A 349 8.27 -6.60 6.25
N GLU A 350 8.90 -6.37 5.10
CA GLU A 350 10.36 -6.46 4.96
C GLU A 350 11.08 -5.45 5.86
N TYR A 351 10.61 -4.20 5.90
CA TYR A 351 11.17 -3.18 6.78
C TYR A 351 11.04 -3.59 8.25
N LEU A 352 9.83 -4.00 8.68
CA LEU A 352 9.56 -4.46 10.04
C LEU A 352 10.43 -5.68 10.42
N THR A 353 10.70 -6.56 9.47
CA THR A 353 11.60 -7.71 9.67
C THR A 353 13.07 -7.27 9.78
N ALA A 354 13.52 -6.38 8.91
CA ALA A 354 14.90 -5.84 8.94
C ALA A 354 15.20 -5.08 10.24
N LYS A 355 14.20 -4.42 10.80
CA LYS A 355 14.30 -3.68 12.07
C LYS A 355 13.90 -4.52 13.30
N ASN A 356 13.75 -5.84 13.16
CA ASN A 356 13.44 -6.80 14.25
C ASN A 356 12.08 -6.61 14.94
N PHE A 357 11.11 -5.89 14.35
CA PHE A 357 9.73 -5.90 14.84
C PHE A 357 9.03 -7.22 14.56
N ILE A 358 9.29 -7.82 13.39
CA ILE A 358 8.80 -9.17 13.03
C ILE A 358 9.98 -10.13 13.13
N GLN A 359 9.81 -11.21 13.91
CA GLN A 359 10.78 -12.25 14.14
C GLN A 359 10.12 -13.63 14.07
N ALA A 360 10.90 -14.69 13.98
CA ALA A 360 10.41 -16.05 14.14
C ALA A 360 9.80 -16.29 15.53
N LYS A 361 8.73 -17.11 15.61
CA LYS A 361 8.19 -17.63 16.86
C LYS A 361 9.11 -18.70 17.45
#